data_37638956b9d9040bb0026d6534606123
#
_entry.id   37638956b9d9040bb0026d6534606123
#
_cell.length_a   1.000
_cell.length_b   1.000
_cell.length_c   1.000
_cell.angle_alpha   90.00
_cell.angle_beta   90.00
_cell.angle_gamma   90.00
#
_symmetry.space_group_name_H-M   'P 1'
#
loop_
_entity.id
_entity.type
_entity.pdbx_description
1 polymer ?
#
loop_
_entity_poly.entity_id
_entity_poly.type
_entity_poly.pdbx_seq_one_letter_code
_entity_poly.pdbx_strand_id
1 'polypeptide(L)'
;MLDGDVILPADGSTVNERRRIAANGLITVSVPLDANGRLAGEVVVRPFGVPIEQDRDDFLADAADAGRRAVSDGADEAKMREAVRLAVRRCATLWTGKKPVVEVMLAVTTP
;
A
#
# COMPACT_ATOMS: atom_id res chain seq x y z
N MET A 1 -20.40 -6.98 -11.52
CA MET A 1 -19.74 -7.15 -11.98
C MET A 1 -19.11 -7.28 -12.23
N LEU A 2 -19.06 -7.34 -12.37
CA LEU A 2 -18.19 -7.58 -12.79
C LEU A 2 -17.38 -7.48 -12.96
N ASP A 3 -17.32 -7.45 -12.48
CA ASP A 3 -16.26 -7.49 -12.95
C ASP A 3 -15.90 -8.15 -13.87
N GLY A 4 -16.55 -8.29 -14.25
CA GLY A 4 -16.29 -9.03 -14.92
C GLY A 4 -15.64 -9.20 -16.05
N ASP A 5 -15.82 -8.72 -16.63
CA ASP A 5 -15.15 -8.84 -17.55
C ASP A 5 -13.83 -9.05 -17.36
N VAL A 6 -13.54 -9.12 -16.38
CA VAL A 6 -12.18 -9.29 -16.05
C VAL A 6 -11.71 -10.67 -16.37
N ILE A 7 -10.65 -10.76 -17.09
CA ILE A 7 -10.02 -12.04 -17.35
C ILE A 7 -9.27 -12.46 -16.12
N LEU A 8 -9.69 -13.54 -15.52
CA LEU A 8 -9.06 -14.03 -14.31
C LEU A 8 -7.85 -14.88 -14.64
N PRO A 9 -6.77 -14.75 -13.87
CA PRO A 9 -5.64 -15.65 -14.04
C PRO A 9 -6.04 -17.09 -13.78
N ALA A 10 -5.43 -17.97 -14.51
CA ALA A 10 -5.74 -19.40 -14.38
C ALA A 10 -5.31 -19.97 -13.03
N ASP A 11 -4.39 -19.32 -12.34
CA ASP A 11 -3.87 -19.80 -11.06
C ASP A 11 -4.76 -19.47 -9.87
N GLY A 12 -5.83 -18.69 -10.07
CA GLY A 12 -6.74 -18.37 -9.01
C GLY A 12 -6.24 -17.34 -8.01
N SER A 13 -5.09 -16.72 -8.27
CA SER A 13 -4.52 -15.73 -7.33
C SER A 13 -5.47 -14.56 -7.09
N THR A 14 -6.23 -14.15 -8.10
CA THR A 14 -7.20 -13.06 -7.97
C THR A 14 -8.29 -13.41 -6.97
N VAL A 15 -8.76 -14.66 -6.95
CA VAL A 15 -9.79 -15.09 -6.01
C VAL A 15 -9.25 -15.05 -4.58
N ASN A 16 -8.03 -15.53 -4.38
CA ASN A 16 -7.41 -15.51 -3.05
C ASN A 16 -7.20 -14.09 -2.57
N GLU A 17 -6.80 -13.20 -3.46
CA GLU A 17 -6.59 -11.80 -3.14
C GLU A 17 -7.92 -11.14 -2.71
N ARG A 18 -9.00 -11.43 -3.43
CA ARG A 18 -10.34 -10.90 -3.06
C ARG A 18 -10.73 -11.35 -1.67
N ARG A 19 -10.47 -12.60 -1.33
CA ARG A 19 -10.79 -13.12 0.00
C ARG A 19 -9.99 -12.41 1.07
N ARG A 20 -8.72 -12.12 0.82
CA ARG A 20 -7.90 -11.39 1.77
C ARG A 20 -8.41 -9.98 1.98
N ILE A 21 -8.81 -9.30 0.92
CA ILE A 21 -9.34 -7.95 1.01
C ILE A 21 -10.63 -7.96 1.81
N ALA A 22 -11.51 -8.92 1.54
CA ALA A 22 -12.77 -9.01 2.26
C ALA A 22 -12.56 -9.29 3.75
N ALA A 23 -11.56 -10.09 4.09
CA ALA A 23 -11.30 -10.46 5.48
C ALA A 23 -10.48 -9.41 6.24
N ASN A 24 -9.52 -8.77 5.59
CA ASN A 24 -8.53 -7.94 6.27
C ASN A 24 -8.46 -6.50 5.77
N GLY A 25 -9.07 -6.22 4.63
CA GLY A 25 -9.05 -4.88 4.06
C GLY A 25 -7.94 -4.68 3.05
N LEU A 26 -7.96 -3.51 2.44
CA LEU A 26 -6.99 -3.10 1.43
C LEU A 26 -6.44 -1.74 1.81
N ILE A 27 -5.14 -1.55 1.63
CA ILE A 27 -4.50 -0.26 1.83
C ILE A 27 -3.77 0.10 0.54
N THR A 28 -4.06 1.27 -0.01
CA THR A 28 -3.31 1.78 -1.15
C THR A 28 -2.32 2.83 -0.66
N VAL A 29 -1.13 2.81 -1.22
CA VAL A 29 -0.06 3.73 -0.84
C VAL A 29 0.47 4.38 -2.11
N SER A 30 0.48 5.70 -2.14
CA SER A 30 1.07 6.45 -3.25
C SER A 30 2.35 7.10 -2.80
N VAL A 31 3.43 6.82 -3.50
CA VAL A 31 4.75 7.36 -3.19
C VAL A 31 5.22 8.23 -4.36
N PRO A 32 5.19 9.56 -4.20
CA PRO A 32 5.64 10.44 -5.29
C PRO A 32 7.18 10.50 -5.32
N LEU A 33 7.73 10.24 -6.47
CA LEU A 33 9.18 10.26 -6.67
C LEU A 33 9.55 11.28 -7.74
N ASP A 34 10.74 11.83 -7.64
CA ASP A 34 11.28 12.67 -8.71
C ASP A 34 12.03 11.80 -9.73
N ALA A 35 12.62 12.43 -10.73
CA ALA A 35 13.31 11.71 -11.79
C ALA A 35 14.54 10.95 -11.29
N ASN A 36 15.04 11.30 -10.12
CA ASN A 36 16.22 10.66 -9.53
C ASN A 36 15.85 9.55 -8.55
N GLY A 37 14.56 9.26 -8.42
CA GLY A 37 14.10 8.22 -7.51
C GLY A 37 14.05 8.66 -6.06
N ARG A 38 14.02 9.95 -5.81
CA ARG A 38 13.90 10.50 -4.46
C ARG A 38 12.47 10.91 -4.17
N LEU A 39 12.12 10.88 -2.91
CA LEU A 39 10.78 11.26 -2.49
C LEU A 39 10.51 12.73 -2.86
N ALA A 40 9.43 12.96 -3.61
CA ALA A 40 9.11 14.28 -4.15
C ALA A 40 7.86 14.91 -3.54
N GLY A 41 7.31 14.30 -2.51
CA GLY A 41 6.10 14.80 -1.87
C GLY A 41 5.69 13.89 -0.74
N GLU A 42 4.45 14.03 -0.29
CA GLU A 42 3.96 13.23 0.82
C GLU A 42 3.50 11.85 0.37
N VAL A 43 3.79 10.85 1.18
CA VAL A 43 3.25 9.50 0.99
C VAL A 43 1.79 9.54 1.40
N VAL A 44 0.91 9.10 0.52
CA VAL A 44 -0.54 9.10 0.78
C VAL A 44 -1.00 7.68 1.00
N VAL A 45 -1.67 7.44 2.13
CA VAL A 45 -2.17 6.12 2.50
C VAL A 45 -3.70 6.17 2.54
N ARG A 46 -4.35 5.24 1.86
CA ARG A 46 -5.81 5.14 1.85
C ARG A 46 -6.25 3.74 2.23
N PRO A 47 -6.92 3.57 3.38
CA PRO A 47 -7.43 2.27 3.79
C PRO A 47 -8.86 2.05 3.30
N PHE A 48 -9.18 0.81 2.96
CA PHE A 48 -10.50 0.39 2.54
C PHE A 48 -10.84 -0.89 3.29
N GLY A 49 -11.92 -0.86 4.07
CA GLY A 49 -12.35 -2.03 4.81
C GLY A 49 -11.41 -2.46 5.92
N VAL A 50 -10.54 -1.57 6.36
CA VAL A 50 -9.65 -1.83 7.49
C VAL A 50 -10.36 -1.36 8.75
N PRO A 51 -10.44 -2.20 9.80
CA PRO A 51 -11.21 -1.86 11.01
C PRO A 51 -10.45 -0.89 11.90
N ILE A 52 -10.42 0.37 11.51
CA ILE A 52 -9.75 1.40 12.26
C ILE A 52 -10.55 2.68 12.14
N GLU A 53 -11.42 2.94 13.09
CA GLU A 53 -12.32 4.08 13.02
C GLU A 53 -11.94 5.20 13.98
N GLN A 54 -11.68 4.86 15.23
CA GLN A 54 -11.43 5.88 16.24
C GLN A 54 -10.11 6.59 16.08
N ASP A 55 -9.06 5.86 15.77
CA ASP A 55 -7.72 6.44 15.65
C ASP A 55 -7.27 6.54 14.20
N ARG A 56 -8.22 6.75 13.30
CA ARG A 56 -7.96 6.74 11.88
C ARG A 56 -6.85 7.70 11.45
N ASP A 57 -6.92 8.94 11.94
CA ASP A 57 -5.92 9.94 11.54
C ASP A 57 -4.54 9.60 12.07
N ASP A 58 -4.46 9.10 13.31
CA ASP A 58 -3.19 8.69 13.89
C ASP A 58 -2.61 7.48 13.15
N PHE A 59 -3.48 6.53 12.78
CA PHE A 59 -3.05 5.38 12.01
C PHE A 59 -2.52 5.81 10.64
N LEU A 60 -3.25 6.69 9.95
CA LEU A 60 -2.83 7.14 8.62
C LEU A 60 -1.50 7.88 8.67
N ALA A 61 -1.30 8.71 9.69
CA ALA A 61 -0.03 9.41 9.87
C ALA A 61 1.11 8.43 10.13
N ASP A 62 0.87 7.43 10.97
CA ASP A 62 1.88 6.44 11.30
C ASP A 62 2.22 5.57 10.10
N ALA A 63 1.21 5.17 9.33
CA ALA A 63 1.41 4.35 8.14
C ALA A 63 2.15 5.13 7.05
N ALA A 64 1.80 6.40 6.86
CA ALA A 64 2.49 7.25 5.90
C ALA A 64 3.95 7.45 6.29
N ASP A 65 4.21 7.63 7.58
CA ASP A 65 5.57 7.76 8.08
C ASP A 65 6.37 6.47 7.89
N ALA A 66 5.75 5.34 8.13
CA ALA A 66 6.40 4.04 7.92
C ALA A 66 6.77 3.86 6.45
N GLY A 67 5.85 4.22 5.55
CA GLY A 67 6.12 4.17 4.11
C GLY A 67 7.25 5.11 3.70
N ARG A 68 7.21 6.33 4.23
CA ARG A 68 8.23 7.32 3.94
C ARG A 68 9.62 6.85 4.37
N ARG A 69 9.71 6.26 5.55
CA ARG A 69 10.99 5.77 6.07
C ARG A 69 11.54 4.58 5.28
N ALA A 70 10.67 3.87 4.58
CA ALA A 70 11.08 2.73 3.78
C ALA A 70 11.62 3.13 2.39
N VAL A 71 11.43 4.38 2.00
CA VAL A 71 11.93 4.88 0.72
C VAL A 71 13.44 5.09 0.82
N SER A 72 14.18 4.53 -0.15
CA SER A 72 15.62 4.68 -0.21
C SER A 72 15.99 5.35 -1.54
N ASP A 73 16.76 6.42 -1.47
CA ASP A 73 17.16 7.16 -2.66
C ASP A 73 17.95 6.27 -3.61
N GLY A 74 17.55 6.28 -4.88
CA GLY A 74 18.24 5.53 -5.90
C GLY A 74 18.05 4.03 -5.86
N ALA A 75 17.14 3.54 -5.04
CA ALA A 75 16.87 2.12 -4.96
C ALA A 75 16.11 1.64 -6.19
N ASP A 76 16.25 0.36 -6.51
CA ASP A 76 15.46 -0.28 -7.54
C ASP A 76 13.97 -0.16 -7.21
N GLU A 77 13.14 0.12 -8.23
CA GLU A 77 11.71 0.35 -8.00
C GLU A 77 11.03 -0.86 -7.37
N ALA A 78 11.37 -2.07 -7.82
CA ALA A 78 10.75 -3.28 -7.26
C ALA A 78 11.11 -3.44 -5.78
N LYS A 79 12.35 -3.18 -5.44
CA LYS A 79 12.80 -3.27 -4.04
C LYS A 79 12.16 -2.18 -3.19
N MET A 80 12.06 -0.98 -3.72
CA MET A 80 11.43 0.13 -3.01
C MET A 80 9.95 -0.16 -2.76
N ARG A 81 9.24 -0.63 -3.79
CA ARG A 81 7.83 -0.97 -3.66
C ARG A 81 7.62 -2.02 -2.58
N GLU A 82 8.45 -3.04 -2.58
CA GLU A 82 8.34 -4.11 -1.59
C GLU A 82 8.66 -3.61 -0.18
N ALA A 83 9.68 -2.78 -0.04
CA ALA A 83 10.04 -2.22 1.27
C ALA A 83 8.90 -1.37 1.84
N VAL A 84 8.29 -0.53 1.01
CA VAL A 84 7.16 0.30 1.43
C VAL A 84 5.95 -0.58 1.77
N ARG A 85 5.66 -1.57 0.93
CA ARG A 85 4.55 -2.50 1.16
C ARG A 85 4.68 -3.19 2.52
N LEU A 86 5.86 -3.73 2.80
CA LEU A 86 6.09 -4.44 4.06
C LEU A 86 6.03 -3.51 5.26
N ALA A 87 6.57 -2.31 5.14
CA ALA A 87 6.55 -1.34 6.23
C ALA A 87 5.13 -0.93 6.58
N VAL A 88 4.31 -0.62 5.57
CA VAL A 88 2.92 -0.22 5.80
C VAL A 88 2.10 -1.39 6.33
N ARG A 89 2.31 -2.59 5.79
CA ARG A 89 1.60 -3.78 6.26
C ARG A 89 1.93 -4.07 7.72
N ARG A 90 3.18 -3.94 8.09
CA ARG A 90 3.62 -4.16 9.47
C ARG A 90 2.96 -3.16 10.41
N CYS A 91 2.92 -1.90 9.99
CA CYS A 91 2.25 -0.85 10.73
C CYS A 91 0.76 -1.18 10.92
N ALA A 92 0.09 -1.56 9.84
CA ALA A 92 -1.34 -1.90 9.90
C ALA A 92 -1.60 -3.09 10.82
N THR A 93 -0.72 -4.08 10.80
CA THR A 93 -0.86 -5.25 11.67
C THR A 93 -0.74 -4.85 13.14
N LEU A 94 0.19 -3.95 13.45
CA LEU A 94 0.34 -3.46 14.83
C LEU A 94 -0.90 -2.71 15.30
N TRP A 95 -1.54 -1.96 14.41
CA TRP A 95 -2.73 -1.18 14.78
C TRP A 95 -4.00 -2.01 14.84
N THR A 96 -4.16 -2.98 13.95
CA THR A 96 -5.44 -3.66 13.76
C THR A 96 -5.42 -5.15 14.10
N GLY A 97 -4.26 -5.75 14.20
CA GLY A 97 -4.14 -7.21 14.36
C GLY A 97 -4.44 -7.96 13.07
N LYS A 98 -4.73 -7.25 11.98
CA LYS A 98 -5.05 -7.84 10.69
C LYS A 98 -3.92 -7.65 9.71
N LYS A 99 -3.92 -8.44 8.64
CA LYS A 99 -2.89 -8.35 7.59
C LYS A 99 -3.54 -7.91 6.29
N PRO A 100 -3.83 -6.60 6.14
CA PRO A 100 -4.49 -6.13 4.93
C PRO A 100 -3.59 -6.28 3.70
N VAL A 101 -4.23 -6.32 2.54
CA VAL A 101 -3.50 -6.28 1.27
C VAL A 101 -3.01 -4.85 1.08
N VAL A 102 -1.74 -4.69 0.77
CA VAL A 102 -1.16 -3.35 0.55
C VAL A 102 -0.70 -3.24 -0.90
N GLU A 103 -1.22 -2.24 -1.58
CA GLU A 103 -0.84 -1.93 -2.96
C GLU A 103 -0.06 -0.62 -2.97
N VAL A 104 1.14 -0.66 -3.51
CA VAL A 104 2.02 0.52 -3.55
C VAL A 104 2.17 1.01 -4.98
N MET A 105 1.93 2.29 -5.18
CA MET A 105 2.15 2.95 -6.45
C MET A 105 3.30 3.93 -6.34
N LEU A 106 4.32 3.73 -7.16
CA LEU A 106 5.42 4.67 -7.27
C LEU A 106 5.10 5.61 -8.42
N ALA A 107 4.86 6.86 -8.11
CA ALA A 107 4.47 7.86 -9.10
C ALA A 107 5.65 8.80 -9.36
N VAL A 108 6.26 8.65 -10.54
CA VAL A 108 7.37 9.52 -10.90
C VAL A 108 6.81 10.81 -11.49
N THR A 109 7.13 11.93 -10.86
CA THR A 109 6.71 13.23 -11.35
C THR A 109 7.81 13.84 -12.18
N THR A 110 7.45 14.32 -13.36
CA THR A 110 8.40 15.06 -14.20
C THR A 110 8.11 16.54 -14.04
N PRO A 111 9.15 17.37 -14.00
CA PRO A 111 8.96 18.81 -13.87
C PRO A 111 8.28 19.42 -15.09
#